data_c1c4fab6c4062f9e449221267e01cca7
#
_entry.id   c1c4fab6c4062f9e449221267e01cca7
#
_cell.length_a   1.000
_cell.length_b   1.000
_cell.length_c   1.000
_cell.angle_alpha   90.00
_cell.angle_beta   90.00
_cell.angle_gamma   90.00
#
_symmetry.space_group_name_H-M   'P 1'
#
loop_
_entity.id
_entity.type
_entity.pdbx_description
1 polymer ?
#
loop_
_entity_poly.entity_id
_entity_poly.type
_entity_poly.pdbx_seq_one_letter_code
_entity_poly.pdbx_strand_id
1 'polypeptide(L)'
;MIHPKKEKTFVIIKPDGVQRSLIGDVISRFERVGLKLVYMKFELLSDEQKIWDHYGKDDAWFQKKGDGIVENRKAAGLPIDKEAIEYGRDIIGALVNYMKAGPVVVMVWEGNESVAVVKKLVGGTEPTT
;
A
#
# COMPACT_ATOMS: atom_id res chain seq x y z
N MET A 1 -6.53 20.15 18.93
CA MET A 1 -7.39 19.02 18.58
C MET A 1 -7.85 19.15 17.13
N ILE A 2 -7.70 18.12 16.34
CA ILE A 2 -8.15 18.14 14.95
C ILE A 2 -9.67 17.95 14.92
N HIS A 3 -10.36 18.88 14.26
CA HIS A 3 -11.80 18.77 14.08
C HIS A 3 -12.11 17.56 13.18
N PRO A 4 -13.08 16.68 13.51
CA PRO A 4 -13.37 15.48 12.71
C PRO A 4 -13.64 15.74 11.22
N LYS A 5 -14.24 16.90 10.89
CA LYS A 5 -14.52 17.30 9.51
C LYS A 5 -13.28 17.70 8.73
N LYS A 6 -12.15 17.90 9.42
CA LYS A 6 -10.87 18.28 8.80
C LYS A 6 -9.82 17.20 8.92
N GLU A 7 -10.23 15.99 9.29
CA GLU A 7 -9.31 14.86 9.32
C GLU A 7 -8.79 14.58 7.91
N LYS A 8 -7.48 14.38 7.80
CA LYS A 8 -6.82 14.11 6.53
C LYS A 8 -6.36 12.67 6.45
N THR A 9 -6.41 12.11 5.25
CA THR A 9 -5.89 10.78 4.99
C THR A 9 -5.09 10.77 3.70
N PHE A 10 -4.06 9.93 3.68
CA PHE A 10 -3.16 9.77 2.54
C PHE A 10 -3.59 8.56 1.71
N VAL A 11 -3.64 8.72 0.39
CA VAL A 11 -4.04 7.67 -0.54
C VAL A 11 -3.06 7.63 -1.71
N ILE A 12 -2.63 6.44 -2.09
CA ILE A 12 -1.82 6.24 -3.30
C ILE A 12 -2.57 5.34 -4.26
N ILE A 13 -2.71 5.79 -5.51
CA ILE A 13 -3.11 4.92 -6.62
C ILE A 13 -1.83 4.33 -7.18
N LYS A 14 -1.68 3.02 -7.06
CA LYS A 14 -0.48 2.28 -7.45
C LYS A 14 -0.38 2.15 -8.98
N PRO A 15 0.78 1.74 -9.51
CA PRO A 15 0.99 1.70 -10.97
C PRO A 15 -0.07 0.92 -11.74
N ASP A 16 -0.57 -0.20 -11.23
CA ASP A 16 -1.60 -0.97 -11.93
C ASP A 16 -2.93 -0.22 -11.99
N GLY A 17 -3.31 0.50 -10.94
CA GLY A 17 -4.51 1.32 -10.94
C GLY A 17 -4.42 2.46 -11.95
N VAL A 18 -3.24 3.08 -12.06
CA VAL A 18 -2.99 4.12 -13.07
C VAL A 18 -3.10 3.52 -14.47
N GLN A 19 -2.44 2.39 -14.69
CA GLN A 19 -2.44 1.73 -16.00
C GLN A 19 -3.83 1.26 -16.41
N ARG A 20 -4.66 0.86 -15.46
CA ARG A 20 -6.04 0.43 -15.70
C ARG A 20 -7.03 1.57 -15.82
N SER A 21 -6.54 2.81 -15.79
CA SER A 21 -7.37 4.02 -15.94
C SER A 21 -8.40 4.19 -14.81
N LEU A 22 -8.00 3.89 -13.57
CA LEU A 22 -8.88 3.93 -12.41
C LEU A 22 -8.82 5.25 -11.63
N ILE A 23 -7.97 6.21 -12.03
CA ILE A 23 -7.79 7.48 -11.31
C ILE A 23 -9.12 8.20 -11.13
N GLY A 24 -9.85 8.37 -12.22
CA GLY A 24 -11.14 9.09 -12.20
C GLY A 24 -12.18 8.37 -11.35
N ASP A 25 -12.23 7.04 -11.38
CA ASP A 25 -13.16 6.26 -10.59
C ASP A 25 -12.89 6.42 -9.10
N VAL A 26 -11.61 6.37 -8.69
CA VAL A 26 -11.22 6.56 -7.29
C VAL A 26 -11.62 7.96 -6.80
N ILE A 27 -11.28 8.99 -7.59
CA ILE A 27 -11.63 10.37 -7.24
C ILE A 27 -13.14 10.53 -7.11
N SER A 28 -13.89 10.01 -8.08
CA SER A 28 -15.35 10.09 -8.07
C SER A 28 -15.96 9.43 -6.83
N ARG A 29 -15.46 8.25 -6.45
CA ARG A 29 -15.95 7.54 -5.27
C ARG A 29 -15.71 8.33 -3.98
N PHE A 30 -14.54 8.93 -3.85
CA PHE A 30 -14.20 9.69 -2.65
C PHE A 30 -14.99 11.01 -2.58
N GLU A 31 -15.13 11.71 -3.70
CA GLU A 31 -15.93 12.93 -3.74
C GLU A 31 -17.41 12.67 -3.47
N ARG A 32 -17.91 11.54 -3.96
CA ARG A 32 -19.33 11.18 -3.80
C ARG A 32 -19.73 10.99 -2.34
N VAL A 33 -18.81 10.55 -1.48
CA VAL A 33 -19.08 10.40 -0.05
C VAL A 33 -18.73 11.66 0.75
N GLY A 34 -18.42 12.77 0.08
CA GLY A 34 -18.21 14.06 0.73
C GLY A 34 -16.79 14.38 1.13
N LEU A 35 -15.80 13.61 0.67
CA LEU A 35 -14.41 13.93 0.92
C LEU A 35 -13.91 14.98 -0.04
N LYS A 36 -12.95 15.80 0.41
CA LYS A 36 -12.36 16.87 -0.39
C LYS A 36 -10.91 16.53 -0.72
N LEU A 37 -10.56 16.59 -1.99
CA LEU A 37 -9.19 16.43 -2.43
C LEU A 37 -8.42 17.72 -2.14
N VAL A 38 -7.39 17.62 -1.29
CA VAL A 38 -6.59 18.78 -0.88
C VAL A 38 -5.17 18.76 -1.42
N TYR A 39 -4.71 17.61 -1.93
CA TYR A 39 -3.40 17.46 -2.55
C TYR A 39 -3.44 16.30 -3.53
N MET A 40 -2.79 16.48 -4.67
CA MET A 40 -2.62 15.41 -5.66
C MET A 40 -1.33 15.63 -6.43
N LYS A 41 -0.57 14.55 -6.61
CA LYS A 41 0.64 14.56 -7.42
C LYS A 41 0.75 13.27 -8.21
N PHE A 42 1.02 13.40 -9.49
CA PHE A 42 1.33 12.29 -10.37
C PHE A 42 2.85 12.18 -10.48
N GLU A 43 3.43 11.06 -10.03
CA GLU A 43 4.87 10.95 -9.99
C GLU A 43 5.39 9.53 -10.19
N LEU A 44 6.64 9.45 -10.63
CA LEU A 44 7.38 8.20 -10.69
C LEU A 44 8.26 8.11 -9.44
N LEU A 45 8.03 7.10 -8.61
CA LEU A 45 8.78 6.91 -7.37
C LEU A 45 10.15 6.30 -7.69
N SER A 46 11.22 6.92 -7.19
CA SER A 46 12.60 6.46 -7.42
C SER A 46 13.38 6.22 -6.12
N ASP A 47 12.95 6.79 -5.02
CA ASP A 47 13.63 6.63 -3.73
C ASP A 47 13.13 5.37 -3.02
N GLU A 48 13.89 4.29 -3.14
CA GLU A 48 13.53 3.00 -2.55
C GLU A 48 13.37 3.07 -1.04
N GLN A 49 14.24 3.84 -0.36
CA GLN A 49 14.16 3.93 1.10
C GLN A 49 12.83 4.53 1.56
N LYS A 50 12.33 5.55 0.86
CA LYS A 50 11.02 6.13 1.17
C LYS A 50 9.90 5.14 0.97
N ILE A 51 9.99 4.28 -0.03
CA ILE A 51 8.98 3.25 -0.27
C ILE A 51 9.03 2.19 0.83
N TRP A 52 10.23 1.74 1.22
CA TRP A 52 10.39 0.83 2.35
C TRP A 52 9.80 1.42 3.64
N ASP A 53 10.09 2.70 3.90
CA ASP A 53 9.60 3.40 5.08
C ASP A 53 8.06 3.51 5.06
N HIS A 54 7.49 3.69 3.88
CA HIS A 54 6.03 3.73 3.72
C HIS A 54 5.37 2.43 4.18
N TYR A 55 5.95 1.27 3.85
CA TYR A 55 5.41 -0.01 4.30
C TYR A 55 5.64 -0.24 5.80
N GLY A 56 6.69 0.34 6.37
CA GLY A 56 6.89 0.39 7.82
C GLY A 56 6.98 -0.96 8.53
N LYS A 57 7.48 -2.00 7.86
CA LYS A 57 7.62 -3.32 8.46
C LYS A 57 8.98 -3.47 9.13
N ASP A 58 9.02 -4.24 10.22
CA ASP A 58 10.23 -4.49 11.01
C ASP A 58 10.71 -5.94 10.87
N ASP A 59 11.85 -6.24 11.49
CA ASP A 59 12.44 -7.57 11.43
C ASP A 59 11.53 -8.65 12.03
N ALA A 60 10.77 -8.33 13.07
CA ALA A 60 9.82 -9.27 13.66
C ALA A 60 8.74 -9.67 12.64
N TRP A 61 8.24 -8.71 11.88
CA TRP A 61 7.26 -8.97 10.81
C TRP A 61 7.88 -9.82 9.70
N PHE A 62 9.12 -9.48 9.27
CA PHE A 62 9.82 -10.25 8.23
C PHE A 62 10.06 -11.68 8.66
N GLN A 63 10.47 -11.88 9.91
CA GLN A 63 10.71 -13.23 10.44
C GLN A 63 9.42 -14.03 10.49
N LYS A 64 8.36 -13.48 10.99
CA LYS A 64 7.05 -14.15 11.09
C LYS A 64 6.53 -14.56 9.71
N LYS A 65 6.58 -13.65 8.74
CA LYS A 65 6.12 -13.96 7.38
C LYS A 65 7.02 -15.00 6.71
N GLY A 66 8.33 -14.86 6.91
CA GLY A 66 9.29 -15.82 6.38
C GLY A 66 9.14 -17.22 6.96
N ASP A 67 8.87 -17.32 8.26
CA ASP A 67 8.61 -18.63 8.91
C ASP A 67 7.42 -19.32 8.28
N GLY A 68 6.35 -18.58 8.00
CA GLY A 68 5.17 -19.13 7.32
C GLY A 68 5.49 -19.60 5.91
N ILE A 69 6.30 -18.86 5.16
CA ILE A 69 6.72 -19.26 3.81
C ILE A 69 7.56 -20.53 3.86
N VAL A 70 8.52 -20.60 4.78
CA VAL A 70 9.37 -21.79 4.95
C VAL A 70 8.49 -23.02 5.25
N GLU A 71 7.55 -22.91 6.16
CA GLU A 71 6.64 -23.98 6.51
C GLU A 71 5.81 -24.43 5.31
N ASN A 72 5.27 -23.50 4.55
CA ASN A 72 4.50 -23.81 3.34
C ASN A 72 5.35 -24.49 2.27
N ARG A 73 6.61 -24.05 2.10
CA ARG A 73 7.52 -24.66 1.14
C ARG A 73 7.87 -26.10 1.55
N LYS A 74 8.11 -26.34 2.83
CA LYS A 74 8.35 -27.70 3.35
C LYS A 74 7.17 -28.61 3.07
N ALA A 75 5.97 -28.13 3.37
CA ALA A 75 4.74 -28.90 3.15
C ALA A 75 4.51 -29.22 1.67
N ALA A 76 4.94 -28.35 0.76
CA ALA A 76 4.82 -28.53 -0.69
C ALA A 76 5.99 -29.30 -1.32
N GLY A 77 6.98 -29.70 -0.52
CA GLY A 77 8.17 -30.37 -1.04
C GLY A 77 9.11 -29.47 -1.84
N LEU A 78 9.02 -28.15 -1.65
CA LEU A 78 9.85 -27.20 -2.35
C LEU A 78 11.15 -26.93 -1.59
N PRO A 79 12.26 -26.62 -2.30
CA PRO A 79 13.52 -26.33 -1.64
C PRO A 79 13.48 -25.04 -0.86
N ILE A 80 14.27 -24.99 0.22
CA ILE A 80 14.45 -23.77 1.02
C ILE A 80 15.90 -23.34 0.79
N ASP A 81 16.07 -22.21 0.09
CA ASP A 81 17.37 -21.71 -0.35
C ASP A 81 17.77 -20.40 0.32
N LYS A 82 16.97 -19.90 1.28
CA LYS A 82 17.22 -18.68 2.02
C LYS A 82 16.84 -18.85 3.47
N GLU A 83 17.32 -17.93 4.31
CA GLU A 83 16.82 -17.85 5.68
C GLU A 83 15.39 -17.31 5.70
N ALA A 84 14.63 -17.70 6.73
CA ALA A 84 13.22 -17.31 6.84
C ALA A 84 13.01 -15.81 6.75
N ILE A 85 13.82 -15.01 7.44
CA ILE A 85 13.70 -13.57 7.44
C ILE A 85 13.87 -12.95 6.03
N GLU A 86 14.70 -13.56 5.19
CA GLU A 86 14.91 -13.09 3.82
C GLU A 86 13.68 -13.31 2.96
N TYR A 87 12.97 -14.41 3.12
CA TYR A 87 11.69 -14.63 2.45
C TYR A 87 10.67 -13.54 2.84
N GLY A 88 10.67 -13.16 4.11
CA GLY A 88 9.81 -12.08 4.58
C GLY A 88 10.16 -10.72 3.96
N ARG A 89 11.44 -10.40 3.88
CA ARG A 89 11.91 -9.16 3.24
C ARG A 89 11.58 -9.14 1.75
N ASP A 90 11.65 -10.26 1.08
CA ASP A 90 11.34 -10.37 -0.34
C ASP A 90 9.91 -9.96 -0.66
N ILE A 91 8.96 -10.16 0.27
CA ILE A 91 7.57 -9.72 0.08
C ILE A 91 7.53 -8.21 -0.12
N ILE A 92 8.16 -7.46 0.80
CA ILE A 92 8.17 -6.00 0.70
C ILE A 92 9.08 -5.53 -0.45
N GLY A 93 10.20 -6.24 -0.69
CA GLY A 93 11.07 -5.95 -1.84
C GLY A 93 10.33 -6.02 -3.17
N ALA A 94 9.47 -7.02 -3.33
CA ALA A 94 8.63 -7.15 -4.52
C ALA A 94 7.63 -5.98 -4.65
N LEU A 95 7.03 -5.56 -3.53
CA LEU A 95 6.14 -4.40 -3.52
C LEU A 95 6.88 -3.09 -3.84
N VAL A 96 8.11 -2.94 -3.33
CA VAL A 96 8.96 -1.78 -3.65
C VAL A 96 9.24 -1.72 -5.15
N ASN A 97 9.65 -2.85 -5.74
CA ASN A 97 9.90 -2.93 -7.18
C ASN A 97 8.64 -2.64 -7.98
N TYR A 98 7.50 -3.15 -7.54
CA TYR A 98 6.21 -2.89 -8.15
C TYR A 98 5.87 -1.39 -8.13
N MET A 99 6.06 -0.73 -6.98
CA MET A 99 5.79 0.71 -6.84
C MET A 99 6.68 1.57 -7.74
N LYS A 100 7.86 1.08 -8.12
CA LYS A 100 8.79 1.76 -9.02
C LYS A 100 8.53 1.47 -10.51
N ALA A 101 7.68 0.50 -10.81
CA ALA A 101 7.49 0.02 -12.17
C ALA A 101 6.74 0.99 -13.08
N GLY A 102 6.03 1.96 -12.51
CA GLY A 102 5.29 2.94 -13.27
C GLY A 102 4.86 4.10 -12.38
N PRO A 103 4.22 5.13 -12.96
CA PRO A 103 3.78 6.29 -12.19
C PRO A 103 2.66 5.94 -11.23
N VAL A 104 2.59 6.71 -10.14
CA VAL A 104 1.54 6.60 -9.11
C VAL A 104 0.86 7.95 -8.96
N VAL A 105 -0.34 7.96 -8.38
CA VAL A 105 -0.99 9.19 -7.96
C VAL A 105 -1.02 9.23 -6.44
N VAL A 106 -0.37 10.23 -5.88
CA VAL A 106 -0.35 10.48 -4.44
C VAL A 106 -1.41 11.52 -4.13
N MET A 107 -2.28 11.25 -3.17
CA MET A 107 -3.38 12.14 -2.82
C MET A 107 -3.49 12.31 -1.31
N VAL A 108 -3.99 13.48 -0.91
CA VAL A 108 -4.46 13.72 0.45
C VAL A 108 -5.92 14.13 0.38
N TRP A 109 -6.76 13.44 1.13
CA TRP A 109 -8.19 13.69 1.21
C TRP A 109 -8.55 14.18 2.61
N GLU A 110 -9.51 15.08 2.68
CA GLU A 110 -9.96 15.70 3.93
C GLU A 110 -11.47 15.52 4.07
N GLY A 111 -11.90 15.24 5.28
CA GLY A 111 -13.33 15.14 5.57
C GLY A 111 -13.60 14.55 6.93
N ASN A 112 -14.89 14.47 7.26
CA ASN A 112 -15.34 13.87 8.51
C ASN A 112 -15.00 12.38 8.53
N GLU A 113 -14.19 11.96 9.52
CA GLU A 113 -13.76 10.57 9.66
C GLU A 113 -13.11 10.00 8.39
N SER A 114 -12.32 10.83 7.69
CA SER A 114 -11.77 10.47 6.38
C SER A 114 -10.94 9.19 6.40
N VAL A 115 -10.16 8.94 7.46
CA VAL A 115 -9.35 7.72 7.56
C VAL A 115 -10.24 6.47 7.56
N ALA A 116 -11.29 6.47 8.38
CA ALA A 116 -12.22 5.35 8.46
C ALA A 116 -13.02 5.16 7.17
N VAL A 117 -13.47 6.27 6.57
CA VAL A 117 -14.25 6.25 5.33
C VAL A 117 -13.40 5.70 4.17
N VAL A 118 -12.16 6.18 4.02
CA VAL A 118 -11.27 5.70 2.98
C VAL A 118 -10.95 4.23 3.15
N LYS A 119 -10.65 3.78 4.36
CA LYS A 119 -10.43 2.36 4.65
C LYS A 119 -11.60 1.51 4.18
N LYS A 120 -12.81 1.96 4.42
CA LYS A 120 -14.02 1.25 4.03
C LYS A 120 -14.17 1.19 2.51
N LEU A 121 -13.81 2.26 1.79
CA LEU A 121 -13.93 2.34 0.33
C LEU A 121 -12.87 1.51 -0.39
N VAL A 122 -11.65 1.46 0.14
CA VAL A 122 -10.54 0.73 -0.49
C VAL A 122 -10.44 -0.72 -0.04
N GLY A 123 -11.20 -1.10 0.96
CA GLY A 123 -11.14 -2.45 1.54
C GLY A 123 -9.97 -2.62 2.49
N GLY A 124 -9.49 -3.85 2.62
CA GLY A 124 -8.36 -4.16 3.49
C GLY A 124 -7.04 -3.65 2.94
N THR A 125 -6.01 -3.66 3.79
CA THR A 125 -4.65 -3.25 3.41
C THR A 125 -3.83 -4.40 2.81
N GLU A 126 -4.42 -5.59 2.70
CA GLU A 126 -3.75 -6.75 2.12
C GLU A 126 -3.55 -6.56 0.62
N PRO A 127 -2.42 -7.00 0.06
CA PRO A 127 -2.16 -6.83 -1.38
C PRO A 127 -3.15 -7.55 -2.29
N THR A 128 -3.88 -8.52 -1.75
CA THR A 128 -4.84 -9.33 -2.50
C THR A 128 -6.24 -8.73 -2.55
N THR A 129 -6.46 -7.63 -1.85
CA THR A 129 -7.78 -6.99 -1.79
C THR A 129 -7.88 -5.72 -2.62
#